data_2f3b8250413bdbe2e2ceceb7b728ba8d
#
_entry.id   2f3b8250413bdbe2e2ceceb7b728ba8d
#
_cell.length_a   1.000
_cell.length_b   1.000
_cell.length_c   1.000
_cell.angle_alpha   90.00
_cell.angle_beta   90.00
_cell.angle_gamma   90.00
#
_symmetry.space_group_name_H-M   'P 1'
#
loop_
_entity.id
_entity.type
_entity.pdbx_description
1 polymer ?
#
loop_
_entity_poly.entity_id
_entity_poly.type
_entity_poly.pdbx_seq_one_letter_code
_entity_poly.pdbx_strand_id
1 'polypeptide(L)'
;DAGESGFVDALNAALRPPATALMKAPTVDLDAAFSHVRVISVPGPQQEALSISLMMREVLEEPSRTAALITPDRRLARRVASELRRWGIDIDDSGGTPISETVPGVFLRLTVSAVASDAAPVPVLAALKHPLAAAGMDAGGFRDRVREMEIAILRGPRPAPGFWGLHARLMHMGAKAELTLWMEALAEMASPLTELIASRNVAAIELLDAHIAFAEKLAASSDRAGFERLWGGDAGESAAALINDLRAGIEALPPIAGRDWPALLDVMMEGLVVRPQHGRHPRLNIWGLLEARLQQADLVILGGLNEGVWPPEPANDPWMSRPMREVFGLASQERRIGLTAHDFVQAIAAPDAVVTRSTRIDGSPTVPARWLTRIETLLSAHNGGRDVLNRWAGEQEKWLAWQNAIDARGDVSPATAPAPAPPPDARPDR
;
A
#
# COMPACT_ATOMS: atom_id res chain seq x y z
N ASP A 1 -7.84 -38.46 -8.03
CA ASP A 1 -8.55 -39.05 -6.89
C ASP A 1 -10.03 -38.63 -6.86
N ALA A 2 -10.91 -39.47 -6.25
CA ALA A 2 -12.37 -39.23 -6.29
C ALA A 2 -12.79 -37.88 -5.63
N GLY A 3 -12.03 -37.40 -4.65
CA GLY A 3 -12.28 -36.12 -3.98
C GLY A 3 -12.00 -34.91 -4.87
N GLU A 4 -10.92 -34.91 -5.63
CA GLU A 4 -10.56 -33.83 -6.56
C GLU A 4 -11.57 -33.70 -7.69
N SER A 5 -12.03 -34.84 -8.25
CA SER A 5 -13.09 -34.86 -9.27
C SER A 5 -14.41 -34.28 -8.71
N GLY A 6 -14.77 -34.62 -7.48
CA GLY A 6 -15.97 -34.13 -6.81
C GLY A 6 -15.95 -32.61 -6.56
N PHE A 7 -14.80 -32.07 -6.12
CA PHE A 7 -14.62 -30.63 -5.93
C PHE A 7 -14.75 -29.86 -7.25
N VAL A 8 -14.06 -30.29 -8.30
CA VAL A 8 -14.13 -29.66 -9.61
C VAL A 8 -15.56 -29.66 -10.17
N ASP A 9 -16.31 -30.74 -9.99
CA ASP A 9 -17.70 -30.84 -10.41
C ASP A 9 -18.62 -29.90 -9.63
N ALA A 10 -18.45 -29.81 -8.30
CA ALA A 10 -19.19 -28.89 -7.44
C ALA A 10 -18.88 -27.43 -7.78
N LEU A 11 -17.61 -27.10 -7.99
CA LEU A 11 -17.16 -25.76 -8.34
C LEU A 11 -17.67 -25.34 -9.74
N ASN A 12 -17.61 -26.24 -10.72
CA ASN A 12 -18.18 -26.03 -12.04
C ASN A 12 -19.69 -25.81 -11.98
N ALA A 13 -20.41 -26.55 -11.12
CA ALA A 13 -21.84 -26.33 -10.90
C ALA A 13 -22.14 -24.95 -10.31
N ALA A 14 -21.38 -24.53 -9.29
CA ALA A 14 -21.52 -23.22 -8.66
C ALA A 14 -21.23 -22.06 -9.61
N LEU A 15 -20.22 -22.18 -10.48
CA LEU A 15 -19.75 -21.10 -11.34
C LEU A 15 -20.48 -21.01 -12.71
N ARG A 16 -21.36 -21.96 -13.03
CA ARG A 16 -22.17 -21.88 -14.25
C ARG A 16 -23.06 -20.64 -14.28
N PRO A 17 -23.43 -20.15 -15.49
CA PRO A 17 -24.38 -19.05 -15.59
C PRO A 17 -25.70 -19.38 -14.86
N PRO A 18 -26.35 -18.41 -14.19
CA PRO A 18 -27.55 -18.66 -13.38
C PRO A 18 -28.68 -19.39 -14.09
N ALA A 19 -28.85 -19.14 -15.39
CA ALA A 19 -29.86 -19.80 -16.21
C ALA A 19 -29.67 -21.33 -16.38
N THR A 20 -28.44 -21.81 -16.16
CA THR A 20 -28.07 -23.22 -16.29
C THR A 20 -27.71 -23.88 -14.94
N ALA A 21 -27.47 -23.08 -13.90
CA ALA A 21 -27.05 -23.56 -12.58
C ALA A 21 -28.14 -24.35 -11.84
N LEU A 22 -29.42 -24.01 -12.05
CA LEU A 22 -30.58 -24.66 -11.40
C LEU A 22 -30.95 -26.02 -12.00
N MET A 23 -30.35 -26.41 -13.12
CA MET A 23 -30.81 -27.59 -13.88
C MET A 23 -30.11 -28.90 -13.50
N LYS A 24 -29.06 -28.92 -12.72
CA LYS A 24 -28.41 -30.18 -12.35
C LYS A 24 -27.67 -30.01 -10.99
N ALA A 25 -28.26 -30.58 -9.94
CA ALA A 25 -27.60 -30.74 -8.66
C ALA A 25 -26.31 -31.57 -8.84
N PRO A 26 -25.18 -31.19 -8.23
CA PRO A 26 -24.01 -32.05 -8.21
C PRO A 26 -24.34 -33.34 -7.46
N THR A 27 -24.00 -34.48 -8.04
CA THR A 27 -24.18 -35.81 -7.43
C THR A 27 -22.98 -36.20 -6.56
N VAL A 28 -22.31 -35.22 -5.97
CA VAL A 28 -21.06 -35.38 -5.21
C VAL A 28 -21.30 -35.10 -3.72
N ASP A 29 -20.52 -35.74 -2.86
CA ASP A 29 -20.46 -35.42 -1.44
C ASP A 29 -19.79 -34.04 -1.27
N LEU A 30 -20.60 -33.02 -0.92
CA LEU A 30 -20.13 -31.65 -0.78
C LEU A 30 -19.22 -31.47 0.44
N ASP A 31 -19.43 -32.23 1.52
CA ASP A 31 -18.58 -32.15 2.70
C ASP A 31 -17.16 -32.66 2.40
N ALA A 32 -17.07 -33.78 1.75
CA ALA A 32 -15.77 -34.31 1.28
C ALA A 32 -15.12 -33.39 0.23
N ALA A 33 -15.90 -32.87 -0.73
CA ALA A 33 -15.42 -32.01 -1.79
C ALA A 33 -14.81 -30.69 -1.28
N PHE A 34 -15.43 -30.05 -0.29
CA PHE A 34 -14.96 -28.79 0.31
C PHE A 34 -14.19 -28.99 1.63
N SER A 35 -13.69 -30.18 1.92
CA SER A 35 -12.97 -30.48 3.17
C SER A 35 -11.68 -29.66 3.33
N HIS A 36 -11.01 -29.34 2.22
CA HIS A 36 -9.77 -28.57 2.16
C HIS A 36 -9.97 -27.05 2.06
N VAL A 37 -11.21 -26.58 1.96
CA VAL A 37 -11.54 -25.16 1.82
C VAL A 37 -12.09 -24.60 3.12
N ARG A 38 -11.56 -23.45 3.53
CA ARG A 38 -12.02 -22.66 4.69
C ARG A 38 -12.38 -21.25 4.23
N VAL A 39 -13.43 -20.67 4.79
CA VAL A 39 -13.84 -19.29 4.50
C VAL A 39 -13.92 -18.50 5.79
N ILE A 40 -13.27 -17.33 5.82
CA ILE A 40 -13.13 -16.49 7.00
C ILE A 40 -13.55 -15.07 6.65
N SER A 41 -14.65 -14.62 7.23
CA SER A 41 -15.14 -13.24 7.10
C SER A 41 -14.86 -12.48 8.39
N VAL A 42 -14.13 -11.37 8.29
CA VAL A 42 -13.71 -10.57 9.45
C VAL A 42 -14.25 -9.14 9.37
N PRO A 43 -14.30 -8.41 10.50
CA PRO A 43 -14.93 -7.08 10.53
C PRO A 43 -14.31 -6.05 9.59
N GLY A 44 -12.97 -6.08 9.39
CA GLY A 44 -12.30 -5.06 8.60
C GLY A 44 -10.93 -5.49 8.06
N PRO A 45 -10.29 -4.65 7.21
CA PRO A 45 -9.04 -5.00 6.52
C PRO A 45 -7.85 -5.24 7.45
N GLN A 46 -7.84 -4.63 8.64
CA GLN A 46 -6.78 -4.84 9.62
C GLN A 46 -6.89 -6.24 10.22
N GLN A 47 -8.13 -6.65 10.59
CA GLN A 47 -8.39 -7.98 11.10
C GLN A 47 -8.15 -9.05 10.03
N GLU A 48 -8.42 -8.75 8.78
CA GLU A 48 -8.12 -9.64 7.67
C GLU A 48 -6.61 -9.85 7.51
N ALA A 49 -5.83 -8.77 7.51
CA ALA A 49 -4.38 -8.84 7.44
C ALA A 49 -3.78 -9.61 8.62
N LEU A 50 -4.29 -9.38 9.83
CA LEU A 50 -3.83 -10.08 11.02
C LEU A 50 -4.16 -11.59 10.97
N SER A 51 -5.39 -11.97 10.55
CA SER A 51 -5.76 -13.39 10.35
C SER A 51 -4.81 -14.08 9.37
N ILE A 52 -4.59 -13.46 8.20
CA ILE A 52 -3.70 -14.01 7.17
C ILE A 52 -2.28 -14.18 7.72
N SER A 53 -1.76 -13.17 8.42
CA SER A 53 -0.43 -13.20 9.00
C SER A 53 -0.27 -14.31 10.05
N LEU A 54 -1.30 -14.54 10.87
CA LEU A 54 -1.32 -15.62 11.84
C LEU A 54 -1.32 -17.00 11.17
N MET A 55 -2.13 -17.19 10.12
CA MET A 55 -2.14 -18.43 9.35
C MET A 55 -0.79 -18.71 8.69
N MET A 56 -0.19 -17.67 8.08
CA MET A 56 1.13 -17.80 7.47
C MET A 56 2.21 -18.11 8.52
N ARG A 57 2.11 -17.53 9.71
CA ARG A 57 3.02 -17.82 10.81
C ARG A 57 2.81 -19.23 11.36
N GLU A 58 1.56 -19.72 11.49
CA GLU A 58 1.26 -21.09 11.91
C GLU A 58 1.94 -22.12 11.01
N VAL A 59 1.98 -21.89 9.69
CA VAL A 59 2.67 -22.78 8.73
C VAL A 59 4.16 -22.92 9.04
N LEU A 60 4.79 -21.93 9.65
CA LEU A 60 6.21 -22.00 10.00
C LEU A 60 6.52 -22.95 11.15
N GLU A 61 5.53 -23.35 11.93
CA GLU A 61 5.68 -24.35 13.02
C GLU A 61 5.96 -25.76 12.42
N GLU A 62 5.55 -26.00 11.17
CA GLU A 62 5.84 -27.24 10.45
C GLU A 62 7.08 -27.05 9.55
N PRO A 63 8.16 -27.86 9.72
CA PRO A 63 9.32 -27.80 8.85
C PRO A 63 8.93 -28.07 7.39
N SER A 64 9.48 -27.30 6.45
CA SER A 64 9.27 -27.39 5.00
C SER A 64 7.91 -26.96 4.45
N ARG A 65 6.86 -26.80 5.25
CA ARG A 65 5.56 -26.35 4.77
C ARG A 65 5.62 -24.90 4.27
N THR A 66 4.94 -24.62 3.17
CA THR A 66 4.95 -23.33 2.47
C THR A 66 3.57 -22.68 2.51
N ALA A 67 3.51 -21.33 2.49
CA ALA A 67 2.26 -20.62 2.37
C ALA A 67 2.37 -19.45 1.38
N ALA A 68 1.26 -19.20 0.68
CA ALA A 68 1.14 -18.07 -0.22
C ALA A 68 -0.18 -17.32 -0.03
N LEU A 69 -0.11 -16.01 0.07
CA LEU A 69 -1.25 -15.11 -0.10
C LEU A 69 -1.39 -14.77 -1.58
N ILE A 70 -2.56 -15.01 -2.16
CA ILE A 70 -2.90 -14.57 -3.51
C ILE A 70 -3.93 -13.44 -3.38
N THR A 71 -3.58 -12.25 -3.84
CA THR A 71 -4.50 -11.11 -3.82
C THR A 71 -4.17 -10.06 -4.88
N PRO A 72 -5.17 -9.52 -5.58
CA PRO A 72 -5.01 -8.32 -6.39
C PRO A 72 -5.00 -7.03 -5.55
N ASP A 73 -5.43 -7.09 -4.28
CA ASP A 73 -5.44 -5.94 -3.38
C ASP A 73 -4.05 -5.67 -2.79
N ARG A 74 -3.37 -4.67 -3.38
CA ARG A 74 -2.04 -4.25 -2.93
C ARG A 74 -2.02 -3.63 -1.53
N ARG A 75 -3.16 -3.09 -1.06
CA ARG A 75 -3.27 -2.55 0.30
C ARG A 75 -3.30 -3.69 1.32
N LEU A 76 -4.06 -4.76 1.03
CA LEU A 76 -4.08 -5.96 1.86
C LEU A 76 -2.69 -6.62 1.91
N ALA A 77 -2.05 -6.80 0.75
CA ALA A 77 -0.70 -7.35 0.66
C ALA A 77 0.30 -6.61 1.57
N ARG A 78 0.31 -5.27 1.50
CA ARG A 78 1.18 -4.44 2.35
C ARG A 78 0.85 -4.52 3.84
N ARG A 79 -0.44 -4.61 4.21
CA ARG A 79 -0.85 -4.80 5.61
C ARG A 79 -0.35 -6.14 6.15
N VAL A 80 -0.51 -7.22 5.38
CA VAL A 80 -0.02 -8.55 5.75
C VAL A 80 1.50 -8.55 5.91
N ALA A 81 2.24 -7.97 4.96
CA ALA A 81 3.69 -7.83 5.08
C ALA A 81 4.10 -7.02 6.32
N SER A 82 3.35 -5.97 6.66
CA SER A 82 3.58 -5.17 7.87
C SER A 82 3.31 -5.95 9.16
N GLU A 83 2.24 -6.74 9.20
CA GLU A 83 1.92 -7.59 10.36
C GLU A 83 2.99 -8.68 10.56
N LEU A 84 3.48 -9.32 9.49
CA LEU A 84 4.53 -10.33 9.57
C LEU A 84 5.85 -9.78 10.11
N ARG A 85 6.18 -8.50 9.81
CA ARG A 85 7.37 -7.85 10.38
C ARG A 85 7.34 -7.73 11.91
N ARG A 86 6.17 -7.75 12.54
CA ARG A 86 6.06 -7.79 14.02
C ARG A 86 6.77 -9.02 14.62
N TRP A 87 6.90 -10.08 13.83
CA TRP A 87 7.61 -11.31 14.19
C TRP A 87 8.99 -11.45 13.52
N GLY A 88 9.51 -10.36 12.93
CA GLY A 88 10.80 -10.38 12.23
C GLY A 88 10.76 -11.16 10.90
N ILE A 89 9.59 -11.36 10.32
CA ILE A 89 9.40 -12.07 9.06
C ILE A 89 9.31 -11.07 7.92
N ASP A 90 10.34 -11.04 7.07
CA ASP A 90 10.31 -10.32 5.80
C ASP A 90 9.83 -11.22 4.68
N ILE A 91 8.65 -10.92 4.14
CA ILE A 91 7.98 -11.74 3.13
C ILE A 91 8.29 -11.26 1.71
N ASP A 92 8.34 -12.19 0.76
CA ASP A 92 8.40 -11.85 -0.67
C ASP A 92 7.03 -11.38 -1.16
N ASP A 93 6.95 -10.12 -1.57
CA ASP A 93 5.81 -9.55 -2.27
C ASP A 93 6.14 -9.38 -3.76
N SER A 94 5.62 -10.27 -4.60
CA SER A 94 5.88 -10.27 -6.05
C SER A 94 5.45 -8.99 -6.76
N GLY A 95 4.45 -8.30 -6.21
CA GLY A 95 3.98 -7.03 -6.77
C GLY A 95 4.91 -5.84 -6.49
N GLY A 96 5.85 -5.99 -5.55
CA GLY A 96 6.77 -4.92 -5.16
C GLY A 96 6.09 -3.68 -4.58
N THR A 97 6.89 -2.66 -4.29
CA THR A 97 6.40 -1.36 -3.82
C THR A 97 6.50 -0.35 -4.96
N PRO A 98 5.42 0.36 -5.33
CA PRO A 98 5.51 1.45 -6.29
C PRO A 98 6.61 2.43 -5.89
N ILE A 99 7.45 2.86 -6.83
CA ILE A 99 8.57 3.75 -6.53
C ILE A 99 8.09 5.05 -5.86
N SER A 100 6.93 5.56 -6.27
CA SER A 100 6.27 6.73 -5.70
C SER A 100 5.83 6.58 -4.24
N GLU A 101 5.81 5.36 -3.69
CA GLU A 101 5.45 5.02 -2.31
C GLU A 101 6.67 4.58 -1.48
N THR A 102 7.84 4.48 -2.09
CA THR A 102 9.10 4.21 -1.39
C THR A 102 9.59 5.44 -0.64
N VAL A 103 10.47 5.24 0.34
CA VAL A 103 11.05 6.36 1.11
C VAL A 103 11.66 7.43 0.19
N PRO A 104 12.57 7.12 -0.77
CA PRO A 104 13.10 8.14 -1.67
C PRO A 104 12.05 8.71 -2.62
N GLY A 105 11.15 7.90 -3.16
CA GLY A 105 10.11 8.38 -4.08
C GLY A 105 9.13 9.34 -3.41
N VAL A 106 8.66 9.02 -2.18
CA VAL A 106 7.84 9.94 -1.37
C VAL A 106 8.59 11.23 -1.08
N PHE A 107 9.88 11.15 -0.74
CA PHE A 107 10.70 12.33 -0.45
C PHE A 107 10.80 13.27 -1.66
N LEU A 108 11.10 12.74 -2.84
CA LEU A 108 11.15 13.53 -4.07
C LEU A 108 9.81 14.23 -4.35
N ARG A 109 8.70 13.52 -4.23
CA ARG A 109 7.36 14.08 -4.41
C ARG A 109 7.02 15.17 -3.39
N LEU A 110 7.40 14.98 -2.13
CA LEU A 110 7.15 15.96 -1.06
C LEU A 110 8.02 17.21 -1.20
N THR A 111 9.28 17.07 -1.60
CA THR A 111 10.20 18.21 -1.78
C THR A 111 9.71 19.13 -2.89
N VAL A 112 9.34 18.58 -4.05
CA VAL A 112 8.80 19.39 -5.14
C VAL A 112 7.43 19.98 -4.79
N SER A 113 6.56 19.24 -4.09
CA SER A 113 5.26 19.74 -3.63
C SER A 113 5.38 20.91 -2.66
N ALA A 114 6.37 20.87 -1.75
CA ALA A 114 6.64 21.97 -0.83
C ALA A 114 7.00 23.26 -1.57
N VAL A 115 7.79 23.16 -2.62
CA VAL A 115 8.17 24.33 -3.45
C VAL A 115 7.01 24.78 -4.33
N ALA A 116 6.38 23.87 -5.06
CA ALA A 116 5.30 24.18 -6.01
C ALA A 116 4.02 24.72 -5.37
N SER A 117 3.83 24.46 -4.06
CA SER A 117 2.73 25.03 -3.28
C SER A 117 3.00 26.41 -2.69
N ASP A 118 4.10 27.06 -3.10
CA ASP A 118 4.56 28.31 -2.50
C ASP A 118 4.77 28.18 -0.98
N ALA A 119 5.42 27.11 -0.57
CA ALA A 119 5.70 26.76 0.83
C ALA A 119 4.43 26.76 1.71
N ALA A 120 3.32 26.21 1.20
CA ALA A 120 2.12 26.04 1.99
C ALA A 120 2.41 25.18 3.24
N PRO A 121 1.76 25.46 4.41
CA PRO A 121 2.09 24.80 5.68
C PRO A 121 2.09 23.29 5.64
N VAL A 122 1.09 22.65 5.04
CA VAL A 122 0.98 21.18 5.02
C VAL A 122 2.05 20.52 4.14
N PRO A 123 2.25 20.91 2.87
CA PRO A 123 3.32 20.37 2.05
C PRO A 123 4.72 20.59 2.63
N VAL A 124 5.00 21.76 3.19
CA VAL A 124 6.29 22.04 3.86
C VAL A 124 6.50 21.12 5.04
N LEU A 125 5.52 21.00 5.95
CA LEU A 125 5.63 20.10 7.09
C LEU A 125 5.77 18.64 6.67
N ALA A 126 5.08 18.21 5.60
CA ALA A 126 5.20 16.86 5.09
C ALA A 126 6.64 16.58 4.59
N ALA A 127 7.24 17.52 3.85
CA ALA A 127 8.62 17.39 3.37
C ALA A 127 9.63 17.43 4.53
N LEU A 128 9.51 18.40 5.44
CA LEU A 128 10.47 18.58 6.53
C LEU A 128 10.35 17.53 7.64
N LYS A 129 9.18 16.91 7.83
CA LYS A 129 8.99 15.80 8.79
C LYS A 129 9.34 14.42 8.19
N HIS A 130 9.71 14.37 6.92
CA HIS A 130 10.09 13.13 6.29
C HIS A 130 11.40 12.57 6.89
N PRO A 131 11.55 11.23 7.04
CA PRO A 131 12.73 10.61 7.67
C PRO A 131 14.07 10.97 7.04
N LEU A 132 14.10 11.27 5.74
CA LEU A 132 15.31 11.69 5.03
C LEU A 132 15.69 13.17 5.29
N ALA A 133 14.74 14.04 5.66
CA ALA A 133 15.03 15.46 5.86
C ALA A 133 15.89 15.69 7.10
N ALA A 134 17.03 16.39 6.91
CA ALA A 134 17.95 16.75 7.98
C ALA A 134 18.77 18.03 7.69
N ALA A 135 18.84 18.48 6.41
CA ALA A 135 19.51 19.73 5.99
C ALA A 135 20.89 19.95 6.61
N GLY A 136 21.74 18.91 6.66
CA GLY A 136 23.08 18.96 7.24
C GLY A 136 23.13 18.84 8.77
N MET A 137 22.00 18.68 9.44
CA MET A 137 21.90 18.55 10.89
C MET A 137 21.76 17.08 11.32
N ASP A 138 21.92 16.82 12.61
CA ASP A 138 21.44 15.56 13.19
C ASP A 138 19.89 15.49 13.15
N ALA A 139 19.35 14.28 13.05
CA ALA A 139 17.92 14.08 12.84
C ALA A 139 17.04 14.56 14.02
N GLY A 140 17.58 14.59 15.24
CA GLY A 140 16.88 15.08 16.44
C GLY A 140 16.76 16.60 16.41
N GLY A 141 17.91 17.28 16.32
CA GLY A 141 17.99 18.74 16.26
C GLY A 141 17.20 19.33 15.08
N PHE A 142 17.23 18.67 13.91
CA PHE A 142 16.43 19.11 12.76
C PHE A 142 14.92 19.02 13.05
N ARG A 143 14.45 17.91 13.63
CA ARG A 143 13.03 17.77 14.01
C ARG A 143 12.58 18.78 15.04
N ASP A 144 13.46 19.12 16.00
CA ASP A 144 13.16 20.13 17.00
C ASP A 144 13.03 21.53 16.37
N ARG A 145 13.90 21.88 15.40
CA ARG A 145 13.75 23.12 14.61
C ARG A 145 12.45 23.16 13.80
N VAL A 146 12.08 22.05 13.14
CA VAL A 146 10.81 21.95 12.41
C VAL A 146 9.62 22.14 13.35
N ARG A 147 9.65 21.53 14.55
CA ARG A 147 8.60 21.70 15.56
C ARG A 147 8.52 23.13 16.07
N GLU A 148 9.66 23.76 16.36
CA GLU A 148 9.73 25.15 16.81
C GLU A 148 9.13 26.09 15.76
N MET A 149 9.48 25.93 14.48
CA MET A 149 8.92 26.68 13.36
C MET A 149 7.41 26.43 13.21
N GLU A 150 6.96 25.16 13.28
CA GLU A 150 5.55 24.79 13.18
C GLU A 150 4.71 25.55 14.22
N ILE A 151 5.15 25.52 15.48
CA ILE A 151 4.44 26.18 16.58
C ILE A 151 4.46 27.70 16.41
N ALA A 152 5.61 28.25 16.01
CA ALA A 152 5.79 29.70 15.92
C ALA A 152 4.94 30.33 14.80
N ILE A 153 4.89 29.73 13.61
CA ILE A 153 4.34 30.41 12.42
C ILE A 153 3.33 29.62 11.59
N LEU A 154 3.22 28.29 11.74
CA LEU A 154 2.36 27.49 10.87
C LEU A 154 1.00 27.11 11.48
N ARG A 155 0.83 27.30 12.81
CA ARG A 155 -0.43 27.04 13.53
C ARG A 155 -1.37 28.25 13.63
N GLY A 156 -1.03 29.33 12.94
CA GLY A 156 -1.79 30.57 12.94
C GLY A 156 -2.19 31.01 11.54
N PRO A 157 -2.38 32.34 11.31
CA PRO A 157 -2.62 32.88 10.00
C PRO A 157 -1.52 32.48 9.02
N ARG A 158 -1.91 32.09 7.81
CA ARG A 158 -0.97 31.64 6.77
C ARG A 158 0.09 32.72 6.51
N PRO A 159 1.40 32.36 6.57
CA PRO A 159 2.49 33.24 6.20
C PRO A 159 2.43 33.68 4.72
N ALA A 160 3.22 34.68 4.37
CA ALA A 160 3.41 35.06 2.98
C ALA A 160 3.96 33.85 2.17
N PRO A 161 3.68 33.78 0.84
CA PRO A 161 4.09 32.68 -0.01
C PRO A 161 5.62 32.49 -0.05
N GLY A 162 6.04 31.25 -0.24
CA GLY A 162 7.43 30.85 -0.43
C GLY A 162 8.24 30.70 0.88
N PHE A 163 9.38 30.05 0.79
CA PHE A 163 10.28 29.84 1.92
C PHE A 163 10.80 31.17 2.51
N TRP A 164 11.02 32.18 1.67
CA TRP A 164 11.35 33.54 2.10
C TRP A 164 10.19 34.20 2.85
N GLY A 165 8.93 33.87 2.52
CA GLY A 165 7.77 34.32 3.26
C GLY A 165 7.73 33.74 4.69
N LEU A 166 8.13 32.47 4.85
CA LEU A 166 8.28 31.83 6.17
C LEU A 166 9.40 32.49 6.97
N HIS A 167 10.56 32.74 6.35
CA HIS A 167 11.67 33.48 6.98
C HIS A 167 11.24 34.87 7.43
N ALA A 168 10.62 35.66 6.55
CA ALA A 168 10.14 36.99 6.90
C ALA A 168 9.15 36.98 8.06
N ARG A 169 8.28 35.96 8.13
CA ARG A 169 7.33 35.79 9.23
C ARG A 169 8.03 35.54 10.56
N LEU A 170 9.07 34.67 10.58
CA LEU A 170 9.88 34.44 11.78
C LEU A 170 10.58 35.70 12.26
N MET A 171 11.16 36.47 11.33
CA MET A 171 11.79 37.77 11.64
C MET A 171 10.76 38.74 12.24
N HIS A 172 9.60 38.88 11.66
CA HIS A 172 8.52 39.77 12.15
C HIS A 172 8.02 39.37 13.55
N MET A 173 8.01 38.07 13.86
CA MET A 173 7.61 37.54 15.18
C MET A 173 8.69 37.68 16.24
N GLY A 174 9.88 38.13 15.89
CA GLY A 174 11.03 38.19 16.82
C GLY A 174 11.52 36.81 17.26
N ALA A 175 11.44 35.83 16.37
CA ALA A 175 11.92 34.47 16.64
C ALA A 175 13.44 34.48 16.99
N LYS A 176 13.91 33.43 17.65
CA LYS A 176 15.32 33.28 17.98
C LYS A 176 16.18 33.32 16.71
N ALA A 177 17.34 33.99 16.81
CA ALA A 177 18.26 34.15 15.68
C ALA A 177 18.63 32.79 15.01
N GLU A 178 18.84 31.75 15.83
CA GLU A 178 19.14 30.39 15.30
C GLU A 178 18.02 29.81 14.42
N LEU A 179 16.77 30.04 14.80
CA LEU A 179 15.64 29.55 14.01
C LEU A 179 15.49 30.34 12.70
N THR A 180 15.76 31.62 12.75
CA THR A 180 15.71 32.52 11.59
C THR A 180 16.81 32.18 10.58
N LEU A 181 18.06 32.01 11.06
CA LEU A 181 19.20 31.60 10.21
C LEU A 181 18.98 30.20 9.60
N TRP A 182 18.43 29.28 10.37
CA TRP A 182 18.09 27.95 9.85
C TRP A 182 17.02 28.04 8.74
N MET A 183 16.01 28.88 8.90
CA MET A 183 14.98 29.07 7.87
C MET A 183 15.54 29.80 6.64
N GLU A 184 16.46 30.74 6.82
CA GLU A 184 17.19 31.41 5.73
C GLU A 184 17.97 30.38 4.90
N ALA A 185 18.75 29.50 5.55
CA ALA A 185 19.47 28.44 4.86
C ALA A 185 18.54 27.49 4.06
N LEU A 186 17.36 27.15 4.61
CA LEU A 186 16.36 26.37 3.86
C LEU A 186 15.80 27.15 2.66
N ALA A 187 15.56 28.44 2.80
CA ALA A 187 15.08 29.30 1.71
C ALA A 187 16.14 29.39 0.60
N GLU A 188 17.39 29.56 0.93
CA GLU A 188 18.51 29.57 -0.02
C GLU A 188 18.62 28.22 -0.76
N MET A 189 18.51 27.08 -0.04
CA MET A 189 18.51 25.76 -0.67
C MET A 189 17.37 25.58 -1.69
N ALA A 190 16.18 26.10 -1.40
CA ALA A 190 15.00 25.96 -2.23
C ALA A 190 14.94 26.97 -3.39
N SER A 191 15.67 28.10 -3.31
CA SER A 191 15.57 29.22 -4.27
C SER A 191 15.75 28.81 -5.72
N PRO A 192 16.77 28.01 -6.12
CA PRO A 192 16.95 27.64 -7.53
C PRO A 192 15.74 26.89 -8.11
N LEU A 193 15.19 25.94 -7.34
CA LEU A 193 13.99 25.21 -7.77
C LEU A 193 12.75 26.12 -7.76
N THR A 194 12.63 27.02 -6.77
CA THR A 194 11.51 27.96 -6.67
C THR A 194 11.44 28.88 -7.88
N GLU A 195 12.56 29.41 -8.33
CA GLU A 195 12.65 30.27 -9.53
C GLU A 195 12.22 29.55 -10.79
N LEU A 196 12.68 28.30 -10.96
CA LEU A 196 12.31 27.47 -12.11
C LEU A 196 10.83 27.08 -12.09
N ILE A 197 10.28 26.72 -10.93
CA ILE A 197 8.85 26.40 -10.76
C ILE A 197 7.97 27.61 -11.11
N ALA A 198 8.39 28.82 -10.79
CA ALA A 198 7.66 30.05 -11.11
C ALA A 198 7.74 30.42 -12.60
N SER A 199 8.68 29.87 -13.33
CA SER A 199 8.88 30.17 -14.75
C SER A 199 7.81 29.50 -15.63
N ARG A 200 7.40 30.20 -16.71
CA ARG A 200 6.40 29.69 -17.67
C ARG A 200 6.99 28.82 -18.77
N ASN A 201 8.29 28.88 -18.96
CA ASN A 201 8.98 28.21 -20.07
C ASN A 201 10.39 27.81 -19.62
N VAL A 202 10.56 26.58 -19.23
CA VAL A 202 11.80 26.02 -18.65
C VAL A 202 12.09 24.67 -19.27
N ALA A 203 13.35 24.38 -19.55
CA ALA A 203 13.77 23.05 -19.96
C ALA A 203 13.56 22.07 -18.79
N ALA A 204 12.92 20.94 -19.07
CA ALA A 204 12.57 19.97 -18.02
C ALA A 204 13.82 19.38 -17.32
N ILE A 205 14.98 19.37 -18.01
CA ILE A 205 16.26 18.96 -17.43
C ILE A 205 16.73 19.92 -16.32
N GLU A 206 16.52 21.23 -16.48
CA GLU A 206 16.89 22.23 -15.45
C GLU A 206 16.04 22.05 -14.19
N LEU A 207 14.73 21.76 -14.37
CA LEU A 207 13.83 21.44 -13.26
C LEU A 207 14.26 20.15 -12.54
N LEU A 208 14.62 19.10 -13.29
CA LEU A 208 15.11 17.85 -12.72
C LEU A 208 16.38 18.09 -11.89
N ASP A 209 17.38 18.77 -12.46
CA ASP A 209 18.67 18.99 -11.81
C ASP A 209 18.53 19.86 -10.55
N ALA A 210 17.76 20.95 -10.61
CA ALA A 210 17.51 21.79 -9.46
C ALA A 210 16.71 21.05 -8.35
N HIS A 211 15.75 20.22 -8.75
CA HIS A 211 14.97 19.41 -7.81
C HIS A 211 15.85 18.37 -7.10
N ILE A 212 16.67 17.62 -7.82
CA ILE A 212 17.60 16.65 -7.23
C ILE A 212 18.60 17.33 -6.32
N ALA A 213 19.17 18.46 -6.75
CA ALA A 213 20.09 19.22 -5.92
C ALA A 213 19.46 19.71 -4.61
N PHE A 214 18.19 20.16 -4.66
CA PHE A 214 17.46 20.53 -3.44
C PHE A 214 17.18 19.31 -2.57
N ALA A 215 16.70 18.21 -3.12
CA ALA A 215 16.40 16.99 -2.40
C ALA A 215 17.67 16.42 -1.70
N GLU A 216 18.80 16.35 -2.39
CA GLU A 216 20.06 15.89 -1.82
C GLU A 216 20.56 16.80 -0.69
N LYS A 217 20.52 18.13 -0.88
CA LYS A 217 20.89 19.06 0.20
C LYS A 217 20.00 18.91 1.43
N LEU A 218 18.69 18.78 1.23
CA LEU A 218 17.74 18.59 2.33
C LEU A 218 17.91 17.20 2.98
N ALA A 219 18.35 16.19 2.23
CA ALA A 219 18.60 14.85 2.75
C ALA A 219 19.93 14.72 3.50
N ALA A 220 20.88 15.62 3.34
CA ALA A 220 22.16 15.58 4.04
C ALA A 220 21.96 15.62 5.56
N SER A 221 22.71 14.81 6.30
CA SER A 221 22.79 14.86 7.77
C SER A 221 24.18 15.30 8.21
N SER A 222 24.36 15.48 9.53
CA SER A 222 25.67 15.87 10.10
C SER A 222 26.79 14.85 9.88
N ASP A 223 26.43 13.59 9.62
CA ASP A 223 27.33 12.43 9.50
C ASP A 223 27.35 11.78 8.12
N ARG A 224 26.38 12.08 7.24
CA ARG A 224 26.26 11.46 5.92
C ARG A 224 25.82 12.45 4.86
N ALA A 225 26.42 12.33 3.68
CA ALA A 225 26.04 13.12 2.51
C ALA A 225 24.59 12.80 2.06
N GLY A 226 23.92 13.80 1.50
CA GLY A 226 22.51 13.63 1.10
C GLY A 226 22.30 12.58 0.02
N PHE A 227 23.22 12.50 -0.94
CA PHE A 227 23.18 11.49 -1.98
C PHE A 227 23.31 10.06 -1.43
N GLU A 228 24.13 9.83 -0.40
CA GLU A 228 24.25 8.51 0.24
C GLU A 228 22.95 8.08 0.95
N ARG A 229 22.24 9.05 1.50
CA ARG A 229 20.98 8.81 2.21
C ARG A 229 19.80 8.65 1.25
N LEU A 230 19.74 9.48 0.21
CA LEU A 230 18.63 9.49 -0.74
C LEU A 230 18.67 8.28 -1.67
N TRP A 231 19.86 7.92 -2.16
CA TRP A 231 20.04 6.86 -3.15
C TRP A 231 20.50 5.52 -2.54
N GLY A 232 20.50 5.40 -1.21
CA GLY A 232 20.92 4.18 -0.51
C GLY A 232 19.86 3.09 -0.49
N GLY A 233 20.30 1.83 -0.56
CA GLY A 233 19.46 0.63 -0.55
C GLY A 233 18.65 0.42 -1.82
N ASP A 234 17.94 -0.71 -1.92
CA ASP A 234 17.21 -1.14 -3.14
C ASP A 234 16.25 -0.06 -3.68
N ALA A 235 15.55 0.64 -2.78
CA ALA A 235 14.62 1.71 -3.18
C ALA A 235 15.35 2.96 -3.68
N GLY A 236 16.47 3.32 -3.03
CA GLY A 236 17.31 4.44 -3.46
C GLY A 236 17.98 4.17 -4.79
N GLU A 237 18.54 2.99 -4.97
CA GLU A 237 19.16 2.56 -6.23
C GLU A 237 18.16 2.57 -7.39
N SER A 238 16.94 2.05 -7.14
CA SER A 238 15.85 2.09 -8.13
C SER A 238 15.43 3.52 -8.47
N ALA A 239 15.38 4.41 -7.47
CA ALA A 239 15.09 5.82 -7.70
C ALA A 239 16.21 6.52 -8.47
N ALA A 240 17.48 6.23 -8.18
CA ALA A 240 18.63 6.74 -8.92
C ALA A 240 18.61 6.26 -10.38
N ALA A 241 18.26 5.00 -10.63
CA ALA A 241 18.11 4.47 -11.99
C ALA A 241 17.02 5.24 -12.76
N LEU A 242 15.84 5.45 -12.15
CA LEU A 242 14.79 6.28 -12.75
C LEU A 242 15.31 7.68 -13.11
N ILE A 243 15.99 8.36 -12.18
CA ILE A 243 16.51 9.72 -12.44
C ILE A 243 17.52 9.72 -13.58
N ASN A 244 18.37 8.70 -13.69
CA ASN A 244 19.31 8.56 -14.80
C ASN A 244 18.60 8.33 -16.15
N ASP A 245 17.57 7.48 -16.17
CA ASP A 245 16.77 7.23 -17.37
C ASP A 245 16.01 8.50 -17.79
N LEU A 246 15.44 9.22 -16.82
CA LEU A 246 14.81 10.51 -17.08
C LEU A 246 15.81 11.51 -17.67
N ARG A 247 16.98 11.64 -17.08
CA ARG A 247 18.02 12.56 -17.56
C ARG A 247 18.42 12.26 -19.02
N ALA A 248 18.48 10.99 -19.39
CA ALA A 248 18.79 10.58 -20.76
C ALA A 248 17.68 10.89 -21.78
N GLY A 249 16.41 10.91 -21.35
CA GLY A 249 15.25 11.10 -22.25
C GLY A 249 14.59 12.47 -22.19
N ILE A 250 14.75 13.21 -21.11
CA ILE A 250 13.98 14.42 -20.81
C ILE A 250 14.36 15.62 -21.72
N GLU A 251 15.55 15.62 -22.27
CA GLU A 251 16.00 16.64 -23.22
C GLU A 251 15.16 16.67 -24.52
N ALA A 252 14.51 15.56 -24.86
CA ALA A 252 13.61 15.49 -26.02
C ALA A 252 12.27 16.20 -25.79
N LEU A 253 11.94 16.54 -24.55
CA LEU A 253 10.70 17.25 -24.23
C LEU A 253 10.83 18.74 -24.57
N PRO A 254 9.77 19.36 -25.12
CA PRO A 254 9.73 20.80 -25.25
C PRO A 254 9.77 21.46 -23.87
N PRO A 255 10.21 22.73 -23.77
CA PRO A 255 10.12 23.48 -22.53
C PRO A 255 8.69 23.50 -21.98
N ILE A 256 8.57 23.35 -20.66
CA ILE A 256 7.30 23.26 -19.93
C ILE A 256 7.10 24.45 -18.98
N ALA A 257 5.89 24.64 -18.48
CA ALA A 257 5.69 25.52 -17.35
C ALA A 257 6.20 24.84 -16.06
N GLY A 258 7.06 25.51 -15.30
CA GLY A 258 7.69 24.91 -14.11
C GLY A 258 6.66 24.35 -13.10
N ARG A 259 5.49 25.00 -12.99
CA ARG A 259 4.37 24.53 -12.15
C ARG A 259 3.84 23.13 -12.51
N ASP A 260 4.10 22.65 -13.74
CA ASP A 260 3.62 21.34 -14.22
C ASP A 260 4.59 20.21 -13.84
N TRP A 261 5.79 20.57 -13.34
CA TRP A 261 6.83 19.62 -12.95
C TRP A 261 6.39 18.56 -11.93
N PRO A 262 5.65 18.88 -10.86
CA PRO A 262 5.20 17.84 -9.92
C PRO A 262 4.32 16.77 -10.57
N ALA A 263 3.39 17.19 -11.45
CA ALA A 263 2.52 16.26 -12.16
C ALA A 263 3.31 15.40 -13.18
N LEU A 264 4.27 15.99 -13.86
CA LEU A 264 5.14 15.26 -14.79
C LEU A 264 5.97 14.22 -14.05
N LEU A 265 6.54 14.55 -12.89
CA LEU A 265 7.29 13.62 -12.05
C LEU A 265 6.40 12.46 -11.57
N ASP A 266 5.18 12.73 -11.15
CA ASP A 266 4.23 11.70 -10.73
C ASP A 266 3.92 10.71 -11.86
N VAL A 267 3.69 11.20 -13.08
CA VAL A 267 3.48 10.36 -14.27
C VAL A 267 4.72 9.53 -14.61
N MET A 268 5.91 10.10 -14.48
CA MET A 268 7.16 9.39 -14.75
C MET A 268 7.47 8.29 -13.72
N MET A 269 6.96 8.42 -12.51
CA MET A 269 7.05 7.38 -11.46
C MET A 269 5.98 6.30 -11.61
N GLU A 270 4.94 6.53 -12.40
CA GLU A 270 3.82 5.61 -12.54
C GLU A 270 4.24 4.29 -13.19
N GLY A 271 3.75 3.18 -12.65
CA GLY A 271 4.04 1.82 -13.16
C GLY A 271 5.41 1.26 -12.78
N LEU A 272 6.30 2.06 -12.18
CA LEU A 272 7.60 1.58 -11.72
C LEU A 272 7.47 1.00 -10.31
N VAL A 273 8.00 -0.21 -10.12
CA VAL A 273 7.97 -0.91 -8.84
C VAL A 273 9.37 -1.34 -8.39
N VAL A 274 9.63 -1.16 -7.13
CA VAL A 274 10.85 -1.62 -6.47
C VAL A 274 10.59 -3.00 -5.87
N ARG A 275 11.47 -3.95 -6.19
CA ARG A 275 11.46 -5.30 -5.63
C ARG A 275 12.79 -5.53 -4.92
N PRO A 276 12.79 -5.66 -3.58
CA PRO A 276 14.02 -5.97 -2.85
C PRO A 276 14.66 -7.25 -3.35
N GLN A 277 15.97 -7.24 -3.52
CA GLN A 277 16.70 -8.40 -4.07
C GLN A 277 17.06 -9.46 -3.02
N HIS A 278 17.06 -9.09 -1.73
CA HIS A 278 17.56 -9.93 -0.63
C HIS A 278 16.65 -9.86 0.60
N GLY A 279 16.74 -10.89 1.45
CA GLY A 279 16.11 -10.88 2.78
C GLY A 279 14.70 -11.46 2.85
N ARG A 280 14.26 -12.19 1.82
CA ARG A 280 12.90 -12.74 1.74
C ARG A 280 12.80 -14.08 2.44
N HIS A 281 11.65 -14.33 3.06
CA HIS A 281 11.40 -15.63 3.69
C HIS A 281 11.17 -16.72 2.62
N PRO A 282 11.94 -17.85 2.62
CA PRO A 282 11.90 -18.81 1.52
C PRO A 282 10.60 -19.62 1.42
N ARG A 283 9.77 -19.63 2.47
CA ARG A 283 8.54 -20.44 2.56
C ARG A 283 7.25 -19.64 2.55
N LEU A 284 7.33 -18.32 2.62
CA LEU A 284 6.17 -17.43 2.64
C LEU A 284 6.22 -16.47 1.47
N ASN A 285 5.11 -16.34 0.74
CA ASN A 285 5.03 -15.51 -0.44
C ASN A 285 3.73 -14.71 -0.48
N ILE A 286 3.76 -13.55 -1.12
CA ILE A 286 2.57 -12.82 -1.55
C ILE A 286 2.63 -12.74 -3.07
N TRP A 287 1.63 -13.30 -3.74
CA TRP A 287 1.54 -13.33 -5.20
C TRP A 287 0.39 -12.48 -5.71
N GLY A 288 0.62 -11.80 -6.82
CA GLY A 288 -0.44 -11.31 -7.68
C GLY A 288 -1.07 -12.46 -8.49
N LEU A 289 -2.16 -12.15 -9.22
CA LEU A 289 -2.89 -13.19 -9.98
C LEU A 289 -2.05 -13.82 -11.09
N LEU A 290 -1.17 -13.06 -11.73
CA LEU A 290 -0.32 -13.57 -12.81
C LEU A 290 0.79 -14.49 -12.29
N GLU A 291 1.44 -14.09 -11.21
CA GLU A 291 2.51 -14.83 -10.58
C GLU A 291 2.01 -16.16 -10.01
N ALA A 292 0.81 -16.14 -9.42
CA ALA A 292 0.18 -17.32 -8.82
C ALA A 292 -0.07 -18.48 -9.81
N ARG A 293 -0.22 -18.19 -11.12
CA ARG A 293 -0.55 -19.22 -12.14
C ARG A 293 0.45 -20.35 -12.26
N LEU A 294 1.72 -20.10 -11.97
CA LEU A 294 2.82 -21.06 -12.14
C LEU A 294 3.47 -21.45 -10.80
N GLN A 295 2.86 -21.06 -9.71
CA GLN A 295 3.39 -21.31 -8.37
C GLN A 295 2.48 -22.25 -7.59
N GLN A 296 3.05 -22.96 -6.64
CA GLN A 296 2.35 -23.87 -5.73
C GLN A 296 2.81 -23.60 -4.30
N ALA A 297 1.89 -23.73 -3.35
CA ALA A 297 2.16 -23.70 -1.92
C ALA A 297 1.25 -24.71 -1.21
N ASP A 298 1.69 -25.20 -0.05
CA ASP A 298 0.91 -26.17 0.74
C ASP A 298 -0.35 -25.51 1.31
N LEU A 299 -0.25 -24.25 1.74
CA LEU A 299 -1.38 -23.41 2.12
C LEU A 299 -1.50 -22.25 1.14
N VAL A 300 -2.66 -22.12 0.50
CA VAL A 300 -3.00 -20.97 -0.36
C VAL A 300 -4.11 -20.16 0.30
N ILE A 301 -3.85 -18.87 0.50
CA ILE A 301 -4.81 -17.92 1.07
C ILE A 301 -5.25 -16.96 -0.02
N LEU A 302 -6.54 -16.97 -0.38
CA LEU A 302 -7.13 -16.00 -1.29
C LEU A 302 -7.64 -14.81 -0.46
N GLY A 303 -6.95 -13.68 -0.54
CA GLY A 303 -7.24 -12.50 0.28
C GLY A 303 -8.06 -11.44 -0.44
N GLY A 304 -8.97 -10.79 0.29
CA GLY A 304 -9.78 -9.70 -0.23
C GLY A 304 -10.95 -10.14 -1.10
N LEU A 305 -11.62 -11.26 -0.81
CA LEU A 305 -12.70 -11.83 -1.62
C LEU A 305 -13.99 -11.00 -1.56
N ASN A 306 -13.86 -9.72 -1.90
CA ASN A 306 -14.98 -8.79 -2.06
C ASN A 306 -15.19 -8.43 -3.54
N GLU A 307 -16.43 -8.09 -3.89
CA GLU A 307 -16.78 -7.60 -5.22
C GLU A 307 -15.99 -6.30 -5.52
N GLY A 308 -15.50 -6.16 -6.75
CA GLY A 308 -14.60 -5.07 -7.15
C GLY A 308 -13.11 -5.35 -6.89
N VAL A 309 -12.81 -6.31 -5.99
CA VAL A 309 -11.45 -6.85 -5.79
C VAL A 309 -11.30 -8.19 -6.53
N TRP A 310 -12.28 -9.08 -6.38
CA TRP A 310 -12.38 -10.35 -7.10
C TRP A 310 -13.74 -10.49 -7.82
N PRO A 311 -13.81 -10.24 -9.14
CA PRO A 311 -12.77 -9.73 -10.02
C PRO A 311 -12.45 -8.26 -9.78
N PRO A 312 -11.22 -7.79 -10.12
CA PRO A 312 -10.91 -6.36 -10.12
C PRO A 312 -11.86 -5.60 -11.05
N GLU A 313 -12.28 -4.41 -10.63
CA GLU A 313 -13.07 -3.55 -11.50
C GLU A 313 -12.28 -3.22 -12.77
N PRO A 314 -12.87 -3.43 -13.95
CA PRO A 314 -12.22 -3.08 -15.18
C PRO A 314 -12.09 -1.55 -15.29
N ALA A 315 -10.88 -1.07 -15.49
CA ALA A 315 -10.65 0.36 -15.77
C ALA A 315 -11.44 0.77 -17.02
N ASN A 316 -12.26 1.80 -16.88
CA ASN A 316 -12.93 2.42 -18.03
C ASN A 316 -11.87 3.13 -18.89
N ASP A 317 -11.83 2.77 -20.17
CA ASP A 317 -10.99 3.46 -21.14
C ASP A 317 -11.73 4.73 -21.59
N PRO A 318 -11.21 5.93 -21.29
CA PRO A 318 -11.90 7.17 -21.67
C PRO A 318 -11.87 7.44 -23.17
N TRP A 319 -10.98 6.79 -23.91
CA TRP A 319 -10.74 7.04 -25.35
C TRP A 319 -11.43 6.03 -26.25
N MET A 320 -11.64 4.79 -25.77
CA MET A 320 -12.15 3.69 -26.60
C MET A 320 -13.41 3.07 -26.00
N SER A 321 -14.52 3.18 -26.72
CA SER A 321 -15.75 2.46 -26.41
C SER A 321 -15.57 0.94 -26.58
N ARG A 322 -16.49 0.12 -26.02
CA ARG A 322 -16.45 -1.35 -26.19
C ARG A 322 -16.40 -1.79 -27.66
N PRO A 323 -17.25 -1.26 -28.57
CA PRO A 323 -17.17 -1.61 -29.99
C PRO A 323 -15.85 -1.22 -30.65
N MET A 324 -15.29 -0.06 -30.30
CA MET A 324 -13.98 0.34 -30.82
C MET A 324 -12.88 -0.61 -30.38
N ARG A 325 -12.86 -1.04 -29.13
CA ARG A 325 -11.91 -2.03 -28.62
C ARG A 325 -12.01 -3.36 -29.34
N GLU A 326 -13.23 -3.81 -29.65
CA GLU A 326 -13.48 -5.04 -30.41
C GLU A 326 -12.93 -4.95 -31.82
N VAL A 327 -13.16 -3.84 -32.52
CA VAL A 327 -12.63 -3.59 -33.89
C VAL A 327 -11.09 -3.60 -33.88
N PHE A 328 -10.46 -3.08 -32.80
CA PHE A 328 -9.00 -3.10 -32.65
C PHE A 328 -8.44 -4.43 -32.14
N GLY A 329 -9.28 -5.44 -31.89
CA GLY A 329 -8.85 -6.76 -31.41
C GLY A 329 -8.38 -6.75 -29.95
N LEU A 330 -8.71 -5.72 -29.17
CA LEU A 330 -8.36 -5.63 -27.75
C LEU A 330 -9.27 -6.53 -26.91
N ALA A 331 -8.71 -7.15 -25.87
CA ALA A 331 -9.43 -8.04 -24.98
C ALA A 331 -10.66 -7.36 -24.36
N SER A 332 -11.81 -8.02 -24.43
CA SER A 332 -13.04 -7.55 -23.80
C SER A 332 -12.94 -7.60 -22.26
N GLN A 333 -13.81 -6.86 -21.58
CA GLN A 333 -13.90 -6.90 -20.12
C GLN A 333 -14.34 -8.28 -19.63
N GLU A 334 -15.24 -8.91 -20.35
CA GLU A 334 -15.76 -10.26 -20.05
C GLU A 334 -14.64 -11.31 -20.09
N ARG A 335 -13.71 -11.18 -21.05
CA ARG A 335 -12.53 -12.04 -21.12
C ARG A 335 -11.62 -11.88 -19.91
N ARG A 336 -11.43 -10.64 -19.40
CA ARG A 336 -10.66 -10.39 -18.18
C ARG A 336 -11.32 -11.00 -16.95
N ILE A 337 -12.64 -10.86 -16.81
CA ILE A 337 -13.41 -11.50 -15.74
C ILE A 337 -13.26 -13.03 -15.83
N GLY A 338 -13.35 -13.60 -17.04
CA GLY A 338 -13.15 -15.03 -17.25
C GLY A 338 -11.76 -15.53 -16.87
N LEU A 339 -10.70 -14.75 -17.17
CA LEU A 339 -9.34 -15.08 -16.74
C LEU A 339 -9.20 -15.04 -15.22
N THR A 340 -9.77 -14.03 -14.56
CA THR A 340 -9.73 -13.95 -13.08
C THR A 340 -10.56 -15.07 -12.44
N ALA A 341 -11.66 -15.50 -13.07
CA ALA A 341 -12.41 -16.66 -12.61
C ALA A 341 -11.58 -17.95 -12.71
N HIS A 342 -10.79 -18.09 -13.77
CA HIS A 342 -9.86 -19.21 -13.90
C HIS A 342 -8.77 -19.17 -12.82
N ASP A 343 -8.19 -17.99 -12.55
CA ASP A 343 -7.22 -17.81 -11.49
C ASP A 343 -7.80 -18.17 -10.11
N PHE A 344 -9.05 -17.77 -9.85
CA PHE A 344 -9.77 -18.14 -8.63
C PHE A 344 -9.96 -19.65 -8.51
N VAL A 345 -10.40 -20.32 -9.59
CA VAL A 345 -10.60 -21.78 -9.62
C VAL A 345 -9.28 -22.52 -9.35
N GLN A 346 -8.20 -22.09 -9.97
CA GLN A 346 -6.89 -22.70 -9.73
C GLN A 346 -6.41 -22.51 -8.28
N ALA A 347 -6.57 -21.31 -7.74
CA ALA A 347 -6.10 -21.00 -6.40
C ALA A 347 -6.90 -21.73 -5.31
N ILE A 348 -8.24 -21.82 -5.43
CA ILE A 348 -9.09 -22.51 -4.44
C ILE A 348 -8.97 -24.05 -4.51
N ALA A 349 -8.41 -24.58 -5.58
CA ALA A 349 -8.15 -26.01 -5.76
C ALA A 349 -6.82 -26.47 -5.11
N ALA A 350 -6.12 -25.58 -4.41
CA ALA A 350 -4.91 -25.94 -3.65
C ALA A 350 -5.22 -26.98 -2.55
N PRO A 351 -4.24 -27.82 -2.15
CA PRO A 351 -4.44 -28.88 -1.14
C PRO A 351 -5.00 -28.37 0.19
N ASP A 352 -4.68 -27.15 0.60
CA ASP A 352 -5.23 -26.44 1.74
C ASP A 352 -5.50 -25.00 1.31
N ALA A 353 -6.77 -24.61 1.20
CA ALA A 353 -7.19 -23.31 0.70
C ALA A 353 -8.00 -22.53 1.73
N VAL A 354 -7.63 -21.28 1.94
CA VAL A 354 -8.37 -20.34 2.80
C VAL A 354 -8.81 -19.14 1.99
N VAL A 355 -10.09 -18.83 2.07
CA VAL A 355 -10.67 -17.62 1.48
C VAL A 355 -10.90 -16.60 2.59
N THR A 356 -10.37 -15.39 2.46
CA THR A 356 -10.60 -14.33 3.43
C THR A 356 -11.27 -13.12 2.82
N ARG A 357 -12.07 -12.41 3.64
CA ARG A 357 -12.69 -11.15 3.25
C ARG A 357 -12.98 -10.25 4.45
N SER A 358 -12.94 -8.94 4.23
CA SER A 358 -13.44 -7.94 5.18
C SER A 358 -14.93 -7.69 4.94
N THR A 359 -15.74 -7.65 6.00
CA THR A 359 -17.17 -7.33 5.89
C THR A 359 -17.45 -5.84 5.80
N ARG A 360 -16.45 -4.99 6.15
CA ARG A 360 -16.48 -3.53 6.02
C ARG A 360 -15.14 -3.01 5.57
N ILE A 361 -15.15 -1.95 4.74
CA ILE A 361 -13.97 -1.17 4.36
C ILE A 361 -14.32 0.31 4.57
N ASP A 362 -13.47 1.03 5.29
CA ASP A 362 -13.67 2.45 5.61
C ASP A 362 -15.08 2.75 6.20
N GLY A 363 -15.56 1.85 7.06
CA GLY A 363 -16.87 1.93 7.70
C GLY A 363 -18.05 1.46 6.83
N SER A 364 -17.88 1.31 5.53
CA SER A 364 -18.93 0.88 4.59
C SER A 364 -19.00 -0.66 4.50
N PRO A 365 -20.20 -1.26 4.47
CA PRO A 365 -20.36 -2.70 4.22
C PRO A 365 -19.82 -3.09 2.84
N THR A 366 -19.20 -4.26 2.76
CA THR A 366 -18.72 -4.85 1.50
C THR A 366 -19.63 -5.96 1.03
N VAL A 367 -19.64 -6.20 -0.28
CA VAL A 367 -20.33 -7.35 -0.90
C VAL A 367 -19.31 -8.46 -1.10
N PRO A 368 -19.62 -9.73 -0.71
CA PRO A 368 -18.74 -10.86 -1.05
C PRO A 368 -18.54 -10.97 -2.57
N ALA A 369 -17.37 -11.46 -2.98
CA ALA A 369 -17.11 -11.74 -4.38
C ALA A 369 -18.20 -12.67 -4.94
N ARG A 370 -18.65 -12.40 -6.17
CA ARG A 370 -19.74 -13.16 -6.83
C ARG A 370 -19.51 -14.66 -6.87
N TRP A 371 -18.26 -15.10 -6.93
CA TRP A 371 -17.92 -16.52 -6.94
C TRP A 371 -18.12 -17.17 -5.57
N LEU A 372 -17.75 -16.47 -4.50
CA LEU A 372 -18.00 -16.93 -3.14
C LEU A 372 -19.50 -17.02 -2.87
N THR A 373 -20.28 -15.99 -3.23
CA THR A 373 -21.74 -16.00 -3.10
C THR A 373 -22.38 -17.18 -3.84
N ARG A 374 -21.88 -17.54 -5.02
CA ARG A 374 -22.37 -18.69 -5.79
C ARG A 374 -22.07 -20.02 -5.12
N ILE A 375 -20.86 -20.18 -4.57
CA ILE A 375 -20.50 -21.37 -3.79
C ILE A 375 -21.39 -21.49 -2.55
N GLU A 376 -21.56 -20.42 -1.79
CA GLU A 376 -22.44 -20.41 -0.60
C GLU A 376 -23.90 -20.73 -0.96
N THR A 377 -24.39 -20.24 -2.11
CA THR A 377 -25.72 -20.55 -2.61
C THR A 377 -25.85 -22.04 -2.95
N LEU A 378 -24.86 -22.63 -3.63
CA LEU A 378 -24.82 -24.05 -3.93
C LEU A 378 -24.87 -24.88 -2.64
N LEU A 379 -24.00 -24.56 -1.68
CA LEU A 379 -23.91 -25.25 -0.40
C LEU A 379 -25.21 -25.14 0.40
N SER A 380 -25.82 -23.96 0.42
CA SER A 380 -27.10 -23.74 1.14
C SER A 380 -28.28 -24.52 0.53
N ALA A 381 -28.23 -24.79 -0.77
CA ALA A 381 -29.32 -25.45 -1.50
C ALA A 381 -29.25 -26.99 -1.47
N HIS A 382 -28.13 -27.57 -1.07
CA HIS A 382 -27.90 -29.01 -1.21
C HIS A 382 -27.56 -29.70 0.11
N ASN A 383 -27.86 -31.00 0.21
CA ASN A 383 -27.55 -31.83 1.36
C ASN A 383 -26.01 -31.90 1.57
N GLY A 384 -25.57 -31.89 2.82
CA GLY A 384 -24.14 -31.84 3.20
C GLY A 384 -23.51 -30.45 3.15
N GLY A 385 -24.06 -29.53 2.38
CA GLY A 385 -23.49 -28.18 2.27
C GLY A 385 -23.61 -27.34 3.54
N ARG A 386 -24.64 -27.60 4.38
CA ARG A 386 -24.76 -26.94 5.70
C ARG A 386 -23.63 -27.32 6.65
N ASP A 387 -23.13 -28.54 6.59
CA ASP A 387 -22.03 -29.00 7.42
C ASP A 387 -20.74 -28.26 7.05
N VAL A 388 -20.53 -28.04 5.75
CA VAL A 388 -19.44 -27.19 5.23
C VAL A 388 -19.55 -25.78 5.78
N LEU A 389 -20.71 -25.13 5.68
CA LEU A 389 -20.92 -23.77 6.17
C LEU A 389 -20.72 -23.64 7.68
N ASN A 390 -21.17 -24.63 8.46
CA ASN A 390 -20.96 -24.68 9.90
C ASN A 390 -19.46 -24.83 10.25
N ARG A 391 -18.73 -25.65 9.52
CA ARG A 391 -17.28 -25.80 9.68
C ARG A 391 -16.55 -24.49 9.39
N TRP A 392 -16.93 -23.77 8.34
CA TRP A 392 -16.37 -22.45 8.03
C TRP A 392 -16.64 -21.43 9.14
N ALA A 393 -17.86 -21.44 9.71
CA ALA A 393 -18.19 -20.56 10.83
C ALA A 393 -17.34 -20.85 12.08
N GLY A 394 -17.10 -22.13 12.40
CA GLY A 394 -16.24 -22.53 13.53
C GLY A 394 -14.77 -22.10 13.32
N GLU A 395 -14.24 -22.25 12.12
CA GLU A 395 -12.89 -21.75 11.79
C GLU A 395 -12.80 -20.24 11.93
N GLN A 396 -13.81 -19.51 11.47
CA GLN A 396 -13.86 -18.05 11.63
C GLN A 396 -13.80 -17.63 13.10
N GLU A 397 -14.57 -18.28 13.97
CA GLU A 397 -14.57 -17.99 15.42
C GLU A 397 -13.20 -18.25 16.05
N LYS A 398 -12.52 -19.35 15.66
CA LYS A 398 -11.15 -19.67 16.12
C LYS A 398 -10.19 -18.51 15.79
N TRP A 399 -10.17 -18.06 14.55
CA TRP A 399 -9.23 -17.03 14.12
C TRP A 399 -9.53 -15.65 14.73
N LEU A 400 -10.80 -15.30 14.92
CA LEU A 400 -11.20 -14.09 15.64
C LEU A 400 -10.79 -14.14 17.11
N ALA A 401 -10.92 -15.30 17.76
CA ALA A 401 -10.48 -15.47 19.14
C ALA A 401 -8.95 -15.30 19.28
N TRP A 402 -8.16 -15.82 18.33
CA TRP A 402 -6.71 -15.67 18.32
C TRP A 402 -6.27 -14.22 18.10
N GLN A 403 -6.94 -13.50 17.19
CA GLN A 403 -6.70 -12.06 17.01
C GLN A 403 -6.94 -11.29 18.30
N ASN A 404 -8.07 -11.52 18.94
CA ASN A 404 -8.41 -10.87 20.20
C ASN A 404 -7.39 -11.18 21.31
N ALA A 405 -6.85 -12.40 21.34
CA ALA A 405 -5.83 -12.80 22.31
C ALA A 405 -4.49 -12.09 22.10
N ILE A 406 -4.10 -11.83 20.83
CA ILE A 406 -2.85 -11.11 20.52
C ILE A 406 -2.95 -9.62 20.83
N ASP A 407 -4.10 -9.02 20.58
CA ASP A 407 -4.35 -7.60 20.83
C ASP A 407 -4.89 -7.34 22.24
N ALA A 408 -5.21 -8.39 22.99
CA ALA A 408 -5.56 -8.28 24.41
C ALA A 408 -4.37 -7.67 25.15
N ARG A 409 -4.55 -6.47 25.67
CA ARG A 409 -3.61 -5.93 26.65
C ARG A 409 -3.56 -6.95 27.78
N GLY A 410 -2.41 -7.59 27.97
CA GLY A 410 -2.20 -8.39 29.19
C GLY A 410 -2.65 -7.56 30.38
N ASP A 411 -3.26 -8.19 31.38
CA ASP A 411 -3.73 -7.51 32.58
C ASP A 411 -2.65 -6.54 33.05
N VAL A 412 -2.77 -5.27 32.60
CA VAL A 412 -1.99 -4.18 33.19
C VAL A 412 -2.57 -4.04 34.58
N SER A 413 -1.88 -4.68 35.52
CA SER A 413 -2.19 -4.55 36.94
C SER A 413 -2.55 -3.09 37.23
N PRO A 414 -3.66 -2.80 37.92
CA PRO A 414 -4.11 -1.43 38.17
C PRO A 414 -3.14 -0.60 39.07
N ALA A 415 -1.92 -1.08 39.24
CA ALA A 415 -0.87 -0.43 40.02
C ALA A 415 -0.20 0.77 39.35
N THR A 416 -0.49 1.07 38.09
CA THR A 416 -0.01 2.32 37.50
C THR A 416 -1.09 3.36 37.70
N ALA A 417 -0.90 4.19 38.72
CA ALA A 417 -1.72 5.40 38.89
C ALA A 417 -1.79 6.16 37.56
N PRO A 418 -2.96 6.66 37.16
CA PRO A 418 -3.05 7.46 35.93
C PRO A 418 -2.02 8.57 36.00
N ALA A 419 -1.30 8.79 34.91
CA ALA A 419 -0.30 9.86 34.85
C ALA A 419 -0.95 11.15 35.36
N PRO A 420 -0.29 11.90 36.27
CA PRO A 420 -0.87 13.11 36.81
C PRO A 420 -1.25 14.04 35.66
N ALA A 421 -2.44 14.63 35.76
CA ALA A 421 -2.90 15.58 34.75
C ALA A 421 -1.84 16.68 34.59
N PRO A 422 -1.50 17.10 33.38
CA PRO A 422 -0.57 18.19 33.19
C PRO A 422 -1.05 19.42 33.97
N PRO A 423 -0.11 20.20 34.57
CA PRO A 423 -0.49 21.39 35.31
C PRO A 423 -1.31 22.34 34.43
N PRO A 424 -2.18 23.16 35.02
CA PRO A 424 -3.12 24.03 34.28
C PRO A 424 -2.42 24.88 33.21
N ASP A 425 -1.22 25.34 33.52
CA ASP A 425 -0.39 26.20 32.65
C ASP A 425 0.21 25.46 31.44
N ALA A 426 0.20 24.11 31.44
CA ALA A 426 0.63 23.28 30.30
C ALA A 426 -0.52 22.87 29.38
N ARG A 427 -1.76 23.31 29.65
CA ARG A 427 -2.91 23.08 28.77
C ARG A 427 -2.91 24.15 27.69
N PRO A 428 -3.01 23.79 26.40
CA PRO A 428 -3.20 24.79 25.36
C PRO A 428 -4.51 25.52 25.63
N ASP A 429 -4.49 26.85 25.56
CA ASP A 429 -5.69 27.67 25.55
C ASP A 429 -6.62 27.23 24.40
N ARG A 430 -7.89 27.08 24.71
CA ARG A 430 -8.92 26.64 23.74
C ARG A 430 -9.26 27.71 22.74
#